data_adfc7bd03f43747ef36941c00d2faec1
#
_entry.id   adfc7bd03f43747ef36941c00d2faec1
#
_cell.length_a   1.000
_cell.length_b   1.000
_cell.length_c   1.000
_cell.angle_alpha   90.00
_cell.angle_beta   90.00
_cell.angle_gamma   90.00
#
_symmetry.space_group_name_H-M   'P 1'
#
loop_
_entity.id
_entity.type
_entity.pdbx_description
1 polymer ?
#
loop_
_entity_poly.entity_id
_entity_poly.type
_entity_poly.pdbx_seq_one_letter_code
_entity_poly.pdbx_strand_id
1 'polypeptide(L)'
;MKTLQTIWQELFQPLSAFGYEKGQGTTRLSWSKPFLEAQQYLRHYGEAIGLQCRRDGWGNLLMTVPGETDLPPVYTGSHLDSVPHGGKYDGALGITVPLAIAAAWHEKGFRPYRPLTIIAFAEEEGTRFGTPCLGSQAMAGKLQGKDPDRFVTAEGRTLSQLLQEAGLEGDPFAPHLLPGKCFLELH
;
A
#
# COMPACT_ATOMS: atom_id res chain seq x y z
N MET A 1 27.23 5.79 6.19
CA MET A 1 26.01 5.47 5.42
C MET A 1 25.66 4.01 5.67
N LYS A 2 24.38 3.75 5.94
CA LYS A 2 23.89 2.38 6.06
C LYS A 2 23.89 1.68 4.71
N THR A 3 24.03 0.36 4.67
CA THR A 3 23.80 -0.43 3.44
C THR A 3 22.30 -0.48 3.14
N LEU A 4 21.93 -0.68 1.87
CA LEU A 4 20.52 -0.85 1.49
C LEU A 4 19.87 -2.01 2.26
N GLN A 5 20.62 -3.10 2.46
CA GLN A 5 20.14 -4.24 3.24
C GLN A 5 19.82 -3.85 4.70
N THR A 6 20.68 -3.04 5.34
CA THR A 6 20.45 -2.57 6.72
C THR A 6 19.20 -1.68 6.78
N ILE A 7 19.06 -0.72 5.85
CA ILE A 7 17.88 0.16 5.78
C ILE A 7 16.61 -0.68 5.60
N TRP A 8 16.64 -1.64 4.67
CA TRP A 8 15.49 -2.51 4.44
C TRP A 8 15.13 -3.37 5.67
N GLN A 9 16.11 -3.95 6.35
CA GLN A 9 15.86 -4.75 7.54
C GLN A 9 15.24 -3.91 8.68
N GLU A 10 15.74 -2.71 8.90
CA GLU A 10 15.19 -1.78 9.92
C GLU A 10 13.75 -1.34 9.60
N LEU A 11 13.39 -1.22 8.31
CA LEU A 11 12.04 -0.92 7.87
C LEU A 11 11.14 -2.16 7.94
N PHE A 12 11.60 -3.30 7.43
CA PHE A 12 10.79 -4.50 7.25
C PHE A 12 10.48 -5.21 8.57
N GLN A 13 11.44 -5.24 9.51
CA GLN A 13 11.29 -5.98 10.76
C GLN A 13 10.09 -5.48 11.60
N PRO A 14 9.91 -4.17 11.86
CA PRO A 14 8.71 -3.68 12.54
C PRO A 14 7.42 -3.90 11.73
N LEU A 15 7.47 -3.69 10.40
CA LEU A 15 6.30 -3.93 9.54
C LEU A 15 5.81 -5.38 9.63
N SER A 16 6.73 -6.33 9.64
CA SER A 16 6.41 -7.76 9.69
C SER A 16 5.76 -8.22 11.01
N ALA A 17 5.79 -7.39 12.04
CA ALA A 17 5.14 -7.69 13.32
C ALA A 17 3.62 -7.45 13.30
N PHE A 18 3.12 -6.57 12.42
CA PHE A 18 1.70 -6.27 12.34
C PHE A 18 0.92 -7.47 11.77
N GLY A 19 0.07 -8.06 12.60
CA GLY A 19 -0.71 -9.24 12.28
C GLY A 19 0.06 -10.56 12.33
N TYR A 20 1.32 -10.56 12.75
CA TYR A 20 2.10 -11.79 12.89
C TYR A 20 1.77 -12.52 14.20
N GLU A 21 1.53 -13.81 14.07
CA GLU A 21 1.38 -14.74 15.20
C GLU A 21 2.40 -15.87 15.08
N LYS A 22 3.17 -16.07 16.15
CA LYS A 22 4.26 -17.06 16.16
C LYS A 22 3.74 -18.45 15.87
N GLY A 23 4.30 -19.10 14.85
CA GLY A 23 3.93 -20.43 14.40
C GLY A 23 2.69 -20.50 13.51
N GLN A 24 1.98 -19.39 13.32
CA GLN A 24 0.79 -19.35 12.48
C GLN A 24 0.98 -18.49 11.19
N GLY A 25 1.89 -17.53 11.21
CA GLY A 25 2.10 -16.64 10.08
C GLY A 25 1.50 -15.24 10.28
N THR A 26 1.24 -14.53 9.19
CA THR A 26 0.69 -13.17 9.20
C THR A 26 -0.77 -13.18 8.79
N THR A 27 -1.65 -12.56 9.60
CA THR A 27 -3.04 -12.30 9.25
C THR A 27 -3.29 -10.80 9.31
N ARG A 28 -3.32 -10.17 8.14
CA ARG A 28 -3.45 -8.72 7.98
C ARG A 28 -4.49 -8.38 6.91
N LEU A 29 -5.74 -8.72 7.21
CA LEU A 29 -6.85 -8.47 6.27
C LEU A 29 -7.05 -6.97 6.05
N SER A 30 -7.37 -6.57 4.84
CA SER A 30 -7.65 -5.18 4.49
C SER A 30 -8.60 -4.52 5.49
N TRP A 31 -8.27 -3.28 5.88
CA TRP A 31 -8.98 -2.44 6.86
C TRP A 31 -9.10 -3.03 8.28
N SER A 32 -8.48 -4.17 8.57
CA SER A 32 -8.34 -4.65 9.94
C SER A 32 -7.38 -3.77 10.75
N LYS A 33 -7.44 -3.86 12.09
CA LYS A 33 -6.53 -3.13 12.95
C LYS A 33 -5.04 -3.35 12.59
N PRO A 34 -4.53 -4.61 12.40
CA PRO A 34 -3.16 -4.83 11.97
C PRO A 34 -2.81 -4.18 10.62
N PHE A 35 -3.76 -4.16 9.68
CA PHE A 35 -3.58 -3.49 8.38
C PHE A 35 -3.43 -1.98 8.53
N LEU A 36 -4.31 -1.35 9.30
CA LEU A 36 -4.29 0.10 9.51
C LEU A 36 -3.04 0.55 10.28
N GLU A 37 -2.60 -0.24 11.27
CA GLU A 37 -1.36 0.00 12.01
C GLU A 37 -0.12 -0.13 11.09
N ALA A 38 -0.07 -1.17 10.25
CA ALA A 38 0.98 -1.36 9.25
C ALA A 38 1.02 -0.20 8.23
N GLN A 39 -0.15 0.22 7.75
CA GLN A 39 -0.26 1.35 6.82
C GLN A 39 0.18 2.67 7.47
N GLN A 40 -0.20 2.91 8.71
CA GLN A 40 0.21 4.08 9.48
C GLN A 40 1.74 4.10 9.70
N TYR A 41 2.34 2.94 10.00
CA TYR A 41 3.79 2.80 10.12
C TYR A 41 4.51 3.17 8.81
N LEU A 42 4.05 2.62 7.66
CA LEU A 42 4.62 2.95 6.34
C LEU A 42 4.48 4.44 6.01
N ARG A 43 3.31 5.03 6.32
CA ARG A 43 3.06 6.45 6.12
C ARG A 43 4.03 7.31 6.93
N HIS A 44 4.16 7.06 8.23
CA HIS A 44 5.08 7.82 9.10
C HIS A 44 6.53 7.65 8.63
N TYR A 45 6.93 6.45 8.23
CA TYR A 45 8.26 6.22 7.69
C TYR A 45 8.49 7.04 6.42
N GLY A 46 7.55 7.01 5.48
CA GLY A 46 7.62 7.79 4.23
C GLY A 46 7.70 9.29 4.50
N GLU A 47 6.84 9.82 5.37
CA GLU A 47 6.84 11.23 5.76
C GLU A 47 8.17 11.65 6.42
N ALA A 48 8.76 10.79 7.26
CA ALA A 48 10.03 11.06 7.93
C ALA A 48 11.22 11.18 6.96
N ILE A 49 11.14 10.55 5.80
CA ILE A 49 12.16 10.64 4.73
C ILE A 49 11.72 11.59 3.59
N GLY A 50 10.74 12.45 3.83
CA GLY A 50 10.33 13.53 2.92
C GLY A 50 9.41 13.11 1.77
N LEU A 51 8.77 11.95 1.83
CA LEU A 51 7.78 11.55 0.84
C LEU A 51 6.43 12.24 1.08
N GLN A 52 5.72 12.51 0.00
CA GLN A 52 4.33 12.96 0.05
C GLN A 52 3.43 11.72 0.16
N CYS A 53 2.74 11.58 1.30
CA CYS A 53 1.92 10.40 1.59
C CYS A 53 0.43 10.76 1.58
N ARG A 54 -0.38 9.97 0.87
CA ARG A 54 -1.85 10.09 0.86
C ARG A 54 -2.53 8.72 0.75
N ARG A 55 -3.73 8.63 1.25
CA ARG A 55 -4.64 7.50 0.98
C ARG A 55 -5.68 7.91 -0.06
N ASP A 56 -6.11 6.96 -0.89
CA ASP A 56 -7.30 7.12 -1.72
C ASP A 56 -8.57 6.67 -0.98
N GLY A 57 -9.73 6.82 -1.61
CA GLY A 57 -11.01 6.46 -1.01
C GLY A 57 -11.20 4.95 -0.77
N TRP A 58 -10.45 4.09 -1.49
CA TRP A 58 -10.40 2.64 -1.24
C TRP A 58 -9.52 2.28 -0.03
N GLY A 59 -8.55 3.14 0.29
CA GLY A 59 -7.58 2.90 1.34
C GLY A 59 -6.22 2.42 0.84
N ASN A 60 -5.92 2.52 -0.46
CA ASN A 60 -4.55 2.35 -0.93
C ASN A 60 -3.68 3.51 -0.41
N LEU A 61 -2.47 3.21 0.03
CA LEU A 61 -1.50 4.23 0.45
C LEU A 61 -0.53 4.53 -0.69
N LEU A 62 -0.45 5.79 -1.09
CA LEU A 62 0.49 6.30 -2.07
C LEU A 62 1.57 7.12 -1.37
N MET A 63 2.84 6.81 -1.62
CA MET A 63 4.01 7.48 -1.06
C MET A 63 4.90 7.94 -2.22
N THR A 64 4.97 9.24 -2.44
CA THR A 64 5.65 9.81 -3.62
C THR A 64 6.96 10.48 -3.24
N VAL A 65 8.06 10.01 -3.82
CA VAL A 65 9.33 10.74 -3.89
C VAL A 65 9.21 11.81 -4.97
N PRO A 66 9.31 13.11 -4.64
CA PRO A 66 9.25 14.18 -5.64
C PRO A 66 10.39 14.05 -6.65
N GLY A 67 10.08 14.27 -7.93
CA GLY A 67 11.08 14.32 -8.99
C GLY A 67 11.73 15.70 -9.13
N GLU A 68 12.79 15.79 -9.94
CA GLU A 68 13.34 17.09 -10.41
C GLU A 68 12.39 17.78 -11.39
N THR A 69 11.49 17.00 -12.03
CA THR A 69 10.52 17.45 -13.01
C THR A 69 9.12 16.95 -12.64
N ASP A 70 8.09 17.57 -13.23
CA ASP A 70 6.68 17.18 -13.12
C ASP A 70 6.25 16.17 -14.22
N LEU A 71 7.20 15.43 -14.77
CA LEU A 71 6.89 14.38 -15.74
C LEU A 71 6.05 13.26 -15.12
N PRO A 72 5.29 12.49 -15.93
CA PRO A 72 4.53 11.36 -15.45
C PRO A 72 5.38 10.43 -14.59
N PRO A 73 4.90 10.04 -13.39
CA PRO A 73 5.67 9.26 -12.43
C PRO A 73 5.99 7.85 -12.93
N VAL A 74 7.00 7.24 -12.36
CA VAL A 74 7.13 5.78 -12.31
C VAL A 74 6.35 5.31 -11.10
N TYR A 75 5.50 4.31 -11.29
CA TYR A 75 4.80 3.63 -10.20
C TYR A 75 5.51 2.32 -9.85
N THR A 76 5.54 2.01 -8.57
CA THR A 76 5.99 0.73 -8.03
C THR A 76 5.21 0.40 -6.78
N GLY A 77 5.23 -0.84 -6.34
CA GLY A 77 4.57 -1.26 -5.12
C GLY A 77 3.98 -2.65 -5.26
N SER A 78 3.24 -3.06 -4.26
CA SER A 78 2.46 -4.29 -4.20
C SER A 78 1.39 -4.14 -3.11
N HIS A 79 0.80 -5.26 -2.66
CA HIS A 79 -0.25 -5.24 -1.65
C HIS A 79 0.29 -5.26 -0.21
N LEU A 80 -0.50 -4.72 0.71
CA LEU A 80 -0.20 -4.72 2.14
C LEU A 80 -1.01 -5.77 2.91
N ASP A 81 -2.17 -6.14 2.41
CA ASP A 81 -2.99 -7.21 2.99
C ASP A 81 -2.33 -8.59 2.83
N SER A 82 -2.81 -9.55 3.58
CA SER A 82 -2.41 -10.95 3.47
C SER A 82 -3.64 -11.84 3.59
N VAL A 83 -3.52 -13.07 3.09
CA VAL A 83 -4.42 -14.16 3.48
C VAL A 83 -4.28 -14.47 4.97
N PRO A 84 -5.25 -15.14 5.62
CA PRO A 84 -5.05 -15.71 6.95
C PRO A 84 -3.83 -16.64 6.97
N HIS A 85 -2.96 -16.46 7.97
CA HIS A 85 -1.73 -17.26 8.15
C HIS A 85 -0.75 -17.16 6.97
N GLY A 86 -0.77 -16.03 6.23
CA GLY A 86 0.07 -15.80 5.06
C GLY A 86 1.55 -15.62 5.37
N GLY A 87 2.35 -15.58 4.32
CA GLY A 87 3.78 -15.32 4.39
C GLY A 87 4.08 -13.85 4.71
N LYS A 88 5.09 -13.60 5.52
CA LYS A 88 5.45 -12.22 5.92
C LYS A 88 6.03 -11.37 4.80
N TYR A 89 6.48 -12.00 3.72
CA TYR A 89 7.14 -11.31 2.60
C TYR A 89 6.17 -10.98 1.46
N ASP A 90 5.10 -11.74 1.36
CA ASP A 90 4.11 -11.63 0.31
C ASP A 90 3.50 -10.22 0.26
N GLY A 91 3.54 -9.60 -0.90
CA GLY A 91 3.22 -8.18 -1.12
C GLY A 91 4.14 -7.19 -0.41
N ALA A 92 4.48 -7.46 0.86
CA ALA A 92 5.27 -6.56 1.69
C ALA A 92 6.67 -6.24 1.12
N LEU A 93 7.31 -7.17 0.39
CA LEU A 93 8.59 -6.92 -0.29
C LEU A 93 8.44 -5.85 -1.37
N GLY A 94 7.38 -5.93 -2.19
CA GLY A 94 7.14 -4.97 -3.26
C GLY A 94 6.89 -3.55 -2.79
N ILE A 95 6.56 -3.36 -1.50
CA ILE A 95 6.42 -2.05 -0.87
C ILE A 95 7.74 -1.63 -0.19
N THR A 96 8.33 -2.52 0.60
CA THR A 96 9.44 -2.15 1.48
C THR A 96 10.77 -2.01 0.76
N VAL A 97 11.01 -2.76 -0.32
CA VAL A 97 12.23 -2.63 -1.10
C VAL A 97 12.32 -1.25 -1.78
N PRO A 98 11.31 -0.80 -2.57
CA PRO A 98 11.38 0.55 -3.15
C PRO A 98 11.38 1.65 -2.07
N LEU A 99 10.73 1.45 -0.92
CA LEU A 99 10.76 2.42 0.16
C LEU A 99 12.15 2.52 0.82
N ALA A 100 12.86 1.39 0.94
CA ALA A 100 14.26 1.39 1.40
C ALA A 100 15.21 2.08 0.39
N ILE A 101 14.95 1.92 -0.91
CA ILE A 101 15.68 2.65 -1.97
C ILE A 101 15.42 4.16 -1.84
N ALA A 102 14.17 4.57 -1.64
CA ALA A 102 13.81 5.97 -1.41
C ALA A 102 14.52 6.56 -0.16
N ALA A 103 14.60 5.78 0.93
CA ALA A 103 15.34 6.18 2.13
C ALA A 103 16.85 6.34 1.86
N ALA A 104 17.45 5.42 1.11
CA ALA A 104 18.86 5.53 0.70
C ALA A 104 19.10 6.75 -0.21
N TRP A 105 18.16 7.11 -1.06
CA TRP A 105 18.20 8.34 -1.86
C TRP A 105 18.12 9.59 -0.98
N HIS A 106 17.19 9.59 -0.02
CA HIS A 106 17.06 10.67 0.95
C HIS A 106 18.37 10.91 1.72
N GLU A 107 19.00 9.84 2.27
CA GLU A 107 20.30 9.95 2.97
C GLU A 107 21.43 10.53 2.09
N LYS A 108 21.36 10.32 0.77
CA LYS A 108 22.34 10.81 -0.21
C LYS A 108 22.01 12.17 -0.79
N GLY A 109 20.85 12.75 -0.47
CA GLY A 109 20.35 13.97 -1.12
C GLY A 109 20.06 13.77 -2.62
N PHE A 110 19.86 12.50 -3.07
CA PHE A 110 19.53 12.19 -4.46
C PHE A 110 18.05 12.43 -4.73
N ARG A 111 17.76 13.09 -5.85
CA ARG A 111 16.40 13.32 -6.33
C ARG A 111 16.25 12.68 -7.72
N PRO A 112 15.24 11.83 -7.95
CA PRO A 112 15.06 11.21 -9.26
C PRO A 112 14.58 12.23 -10.28
N TYR A 113 14.92 12.05 -11.56
CA TYR A 113 14.51 12.95 -12.63
C TYR A 113 12.99 13.11 -12.75
N ARG A 114 12.23 12.01 -12.59
CA ARG A 114 10.76 12.03 -12.51
C ARG A 114 10.27 11.47 -11.18
N PRO A 115 9.05 11.83 -10.72
CA PRO A 115 8.55 11.28 -9.47
C PRO A 115 8.52 9.76 -9.46
N LEU A 116 8.80 9.16 -8.29
CA LEU A 116 8.57 7.74 -8.01
C LEU A 116 7.43 7.65 -7.00
N THR A 117 6.34 6.96 -7.34
CA THR A 117 5.24 6.72 -6.42
C THR A 117 5.20 5.24 -6.04
N ILE A 118 5.36 4.98 -4.75
CA ILE A 118 5.28 3.65 -4.14
C ILE A 118 3.85 3.47 -3.65
N ILE A 119 3.22 2.36 -4.02
CA ILE A 119 1.83 2.08 -3.68
C ILE A 119 1.77 0.85 -2.79
N ALA A 120 1.05 0.95 -1.67
CA ALA A 120 0.63 -0.18 -0.87
C ALA A 120 -0.86 -0.40 -1.09
N PHE A 121 -1.19 -1.40 -1.93
CA PHE A 121 -2.57 -1.73 -2.27
C PHE A 121 -3.29 -2.39 -1.10
N ALA A 122 -4.61 -2.19 -1.04
CA ALA A 122 -5.52 -2.86 -0.14
C ALA A 122 -6.40 -3.84 -0.92
N GLU A 123 -6.64 -5.03 -0.38
CA GLU A 123 -7.52 -6.06 -0.94
C GLU A 123 -7.03 -6.58 -2.30
N GLU A 124 -5.76 -6.98 -2.35
CA GLU A 124 -5.21 -7.70 -3.49
C GLU A 124 -5.59 -9.16 -3.43
N GLU A 125 -5.47 -9.79 -2.26
CA GLU A 125 -5.68 -11.22 -2.02
C GLU A 125 -7.15 -11.67 -2.19
N GLY A 126 -8.09 -10.71 -2.22
CA GLY A 126 -9.51 -11.00 -2.36
C GLY A 126 -10.13 -11.70 -1.15
N THR A 127 -9.46 -11.67 -0.01
CA THR A 127 -9.86 -12.41 1.20
C THR A 127 -11.22 -11.96 1.74
N ARG A 128 -11.55 -10.67 1.60
CA ARG A 128 -12.80 -10.11 2.12
C ARG A 128 -13.99 -10.35 1.19
N PHE A 129 -13.78 -10.25 -0.12
CA PHE A 129 -14.88 -10.24 -1.10
C PHE A 129 -14.79 -11.35 -2.13
N GLY A 130 -13.85 -12.28 -2.00
CA GLY A 130 -13.67 -13.39 -2.95
C GLY A 130 -13.21 -12.97 -4.34
N THR A 131 -12.75 -11.72 -4.50
CA THR A 131 -12.28 -11.18 -5.78
C THR A 131 -10.94 -10.49 -5.56
N PRO A 132 -9.87 -10.92 -6.22
CA PRO A 132 -8.54 -10.34 -6.04
C PRO A 132 -8.38 -8.99 -6.74
N CYS A 133 -7.33 -8.27 -6.37
CA CYS A 133 -6.87 -7.01 -6.97
C CYS A 133 -7.91 -5.88 -6.93
N LEU A 134 -8.86 -5.87 -5.98
CA LEU A 134 -9.91 -4.85 -5.94
C LEU A 134 -9.37 -3.44 -5.72
N GLY A 135 -8.36 -3.27 -4.88
CA GLY A 135 -7.75 -1.96 -4.63
C GLY A 135 -7.08 -1.36 -5.86
N SER A 136 -6.33 -2.15 -6.62
CA SER A 136 -5.72 -1.70 -7.87
C SER A 136 -6.76 -1.46 -8.97
N GLN A 137 -7.82 -2.28 -9.02
CA GLN A 137 -8.96 -2.07 -9.94
C GLN A 137 -9.72 -0.78 -9.64
N ALA A 138 -9.95 -0.47 -8.35
CA ALA A 138 -10.58 0.79 -7.92
C ALA A 138 -9.72 1.98 -8.35
N MET A 139 -8.44 1.96 -8.02
CA MET A 139 -7.48 3.02 -8.39
C MET A 139 -7.38 3.25 -9.89
N ALA A 140 -7.46 2.17 -10.70
CA ALA A 140 -7.46 2.23 -12.16
C ALA A 140 -8.81 2.63 -12.78
N GLY A 141 -9.83 2.92 -11.95
CA GLY A 141 -11.16 3.34 -12.42
C GLY A 141 -12.04 2.21 -12.99
N LYS A 142 -11.63 0.93 -12.87
CA LYS A 142 -12.40 -0.22 -13.39
C LYS A 142 -13.68 -0.49 -12.58
N LEU A 143 -13.80 0.10 -11.40
CA LEU A 143 -14.96 -0.05 -10.53
C LEU A 143 -15.85 1.20 -10.50
N GLN A 144 -15.59 2.18 -11.35
CA GLN A 144 -16.38 3.42 -11.42
C GLN A 144 -17.87 3.13 -11.63
N GLY A 145 -18.72 3.86 -10.89
CA GLY A 145 -20.19 3.71 -10.99
C GLY A 145 -20.76 2.44 -10.35
N LYS A 146 -19.92 1.61 -9.72
CA LYS A 146 -20.41 0.50 -8.91
C LYS A 146 -20.91 1.01 -7.55
N ASP A 147 -21.81 0.23 -6.95
CA ASP A 147 -22.32 0.47 -5.62
C ASP A 147 -21.41 -0.23 -4.60
N PRO A 148 -20.78 0.48 -3.66
CA PRO A 148 -19.89 -0.12 -2.65
C PRO A 148 -20.64 -1.09 -1.73
N ASP A 149 -21.94 -0.93 -1.53
CA ASP A 149 -22.74 -1.84 -0.68
C ASP A 149 -23.03 -3.19 -1.32
N ARG A 150 -22.68 -3.37 -2.60
CA ARG A 150 -22.68 -4.68 -3.27
C ARG A 150 -21.45 -5.54 -2.96
N PHE A 151 -20.41 -4.96 -2.42
CA PHE A 151 -19.24 -5.70 -1.94
C PHE A 151 -19.48 -6.10 -0.49
N VAL A 152 -19.84 -7.36 -0.27
CA VAL A 152 -20.24 -7.90 1.03
C VAL A 152 -19.29 -9.02 1.44
N THR A 153 -18.76 -8.96 2.67
CA THR A 153 -17.93 -10.01 3.23
C THR A 153 -18.74 -11.25 3.59
N ALA A 154 -18.08 -12.37 3.87
CA ALA A 154 -18.74 -13.61 4.32
C ALA A 154 -19.57 -13.40 5.61
N GLU A 155 -19.16 -12.44 6.47
CA GLU A 155 -19.86 -12.08 7.71
C GLU A 155 -21.01 -11.07 7.48
N GLY A 156 -21.30 -10.70 6.22
CA GLY A 156 -22.40 -9.80 5.85
C GLY A 156 -22.09 -8.31 5.99
N ARG A 157 -20.81 -7.92 6.12
CA ARG A 157 -20.40 -6.52 6.21
C ARG A 157 -20.17 -5.94 4.82
N THR A 158 -20.69 -4.73 4.57
CA THR A 158 -20.46 -4.05 3.29
C THR A 158 -19.12 -3.33 3.25
N LEU A 159 -18.64 -3.04 2.05
CA LEU A 159 -17.43 -2.22 1.85
C LEU A 159 -17.59 -0.84 2.51
N SER A 160 -18.75 -0.19 2.35
CA SER A 160 -19.02 1.11 2.97
C SER A 160 -18.83 1.08 4.49
N GLN A 161 -19.32 0.03 5.16
CA GLN A 161 -19.15 -0.14 6.60
C GLN A 161 -17.67 -0.30 6.99
N LEU A 162 -16.92 -1.13 6.22
CA LEU A 162 -15.49 -1.34 6.48
C LEU A 162 -14.67 -0.07 6.30
N LEU A 163 -14.95 0.71 5.24
CA LEU A 163 -14.26 1.97 4.98
C LEU A 163 -14.58 3.03 6.04
N GLN A 164 -15.84 3.14 6.44
CA GLN A 164 -16.26 4.06 7.51
C GLN A 164 -15.55 3.75 8.83
N GLU A 165 -15.49 2.49 9.24
CA GLU A 165 -14.78 2.07 10.46
C GLU A 165 -13.26 2.29 10.36
N ALA A 166 -12.69 2.18 9.16
CA ALA A 166 -11.29 2.50 8.90
C ALA A 166 -11.00 4.01 8.85
N GLY A 167 -12.03 4.86 9.00
CA GLY A 167 -11.90 6.32 8.92
C GLY A 167 -11.50 6.79 7.52
N LEU A 168 -11.99 6.11 6.48
CA LEU A 168 -11.78 6.47 5.08
C LEU A 168 -13.00 7.23 4.57
N GLU A 169 -12.73 8.34 3.90
CA GLU A 169 -13.75 9.25 3.34
C GLU A 169 -13.58 9.36 1.83
N GLY A 170 -14.66 9.74 1.14
CA GLY A 170 -14.69 9.94 -0.29
C GLY A 170 -15.21 8.74 -1.08
N ASP A 171 -15.22 8.87 -2.41
CA ASP A 171 -15.66 7.81 -3.31
C ASP A 171 -14.55 6.73 -3.43
N PRO A 172 -14.79 5.49 -2.96
CA PRO A 172 -13.80 4.43 -3.05
C PRO A 172 -13.46 4.01 -4.49
N PHE A 173 -14.30 4.38 -5.45
CA PHE A 173 -14.13 4.03 -6.86
C PHE A 173 -13.65 5.20 -7.73
N ALA A 174 -13.39 6.35 -7.13
CA ALA A 174 -12.78 7.46 -7.86
C ALA A 174 -11.38 7.04 -8.37
N PRO A 175 -11.08 7.21 -9.66
CA PRO A 175 -9.76 6.88 -10.19
C PRO A 175 -8.72 7.86 -9.62
N HIS A 176 -7.68 7.33 -9.01
CA HIS A 176 -6.62 8.11 -8.37
C HIS A 176 -5.26 7.97 -9.06
N LEU A 177 -5.17 7.15 -10.10
CA LEU A 177 -3.94 6.98 -10.87
C LEU A 177 -3.90 8.02 -11.98
N LEU A 178 -2.95 8.95 -11.86
CA LEU A 178 -2.56 9.80 -12.98
C LEU A 178 -1.82 8.94 -14.02
N PRO A 179 -1.87 9.31 -15.32
CA PRO A 179 -1.06 8.63 -16.32
C PRO A 179 0.41 8.57 -15.89
N GLY A 180 0.93 7.34 -15.72
CA GLY A 180 2.31 7.10 -15.34
C GLY A 180 3.19 6.72 -16.53
N LYS A 181 4.51 6.72 -16.33
CA LYS A 181 5.45 6.23 -17.35
C LYS A 181 5.39 4.70 -17.47
N CYS A 182 5.39 4.02 -16.33
CA CYS A 182 5.26 2.57 -16.21
C CYS A 182 4.91 2.21 -14.77
N PHE A 183 4.52 0.95 -14.56
CA PHE A 183 4.42 0.30 -13.26
C PHE A 183 5.42 -0.86 -13.20
N LEU A 184 6.19 -0.94 -12.12
CA LEU A 184 7.15 -1.99 -11.84
C LEU A 184 6.78 -2.64 -10.53
N GLU A 185 6.63 -3.95 -10.51
CA GLU A 185 6.30 -4.70 -9.31
C GLU A 185 7.35 -5.75 -8.99
N LEU A 186 7.77 -5.80 -7.75
CA LEU A 186 8.46 -6.91 -7.12
C LEU A 186 7.42 -7.67 -6.29
N HIS A 187 7.17 -8.91 -6.68
CA HIS A 187 6.18 -9.75 -6.01
C HIS A 187 6.77 -11.12 -5.67
#